data_34c073eee119a407d5c213db8a91de7a
#
_entry.id   34c073eee119a407d5c213db8a91de7a
#
_cell.length_a   1.000
_cell.length_b   1.000
_cell.length_c   1.000
_cell.angle_alpha   90.00
_cell.angle_beta   90.00
_cell.angle_gamma   90.00
#
_symmetry.space_group_name_H-M   'P 1'
#
loop_
_entity.id
_entity.type
_entity.pdbx_description
1 polymer ?
#
loop_
_entity_poly.entity_id
_entity_poly.type
_entity_poly.pdbx_seq_one_letter_code
_entity_poly.pdbx_strand_id
1 'polypeptide(L)'
;MKKKLTAEEEKQRNIRWIRALFLVYLLIVIKLIIFKYPMDQLRAIAATWRKDVILEGLDTANFTPFKTIRMYIDYAYMLNSFENLVGNILVFVPFGFLLPYVWKKAGSFWVMLLNAVIFVLGIEVFQLFSAFGAFDVDDIILNCLGACLLYTSDAADD
;
A
#
# COMPACT_ATOMS: atom_id res chain seq x y z
N MET A 1 -43.64 4.76 -0.44
CA MET A 1 -43.24 3.43 -0.94
C MET A 1 -41.83 3.54 -1.51
N LYS A 2 -40.82 2.80 -0.93
CA LYS A 2 -39.49 2.72 -1.54
C LYS A 2 -39.57 1.77 -2.74
N LYS A 3 -39.22 2.25 -3.94
CA LYS A 3 -39.15 1.45 -5.15
C LYS A 3 -38.16 0.29 -4.92
N LYS A 4 -38.58 -0.96 -5.07
CA LYS A 4 -37.65 -2.10 -5.07
C LYS A 4 -36.73 -1.96 -6.28
N LEU A 5 -35.41 -1.98 -6.02
CA LEU A 5 -34.41 -1.96 -7.09
C LEU A 5 -34.45 -3.29 -7.86
N THR A 6 -34.14 -3.24 -9.14
CA THR A 6 -33.90 -4.46 -9.91
C THR A 6 -32.54 -5.09 -9.49
N ALA A 7 -32.36 -6.38 -9.77
CA ALA A 7 -31.10 -7.08 -9.46
C ALA A 7 -29.87 -6.37 -10.08
N GLU A 8 -30.01 -5.85 -11.30
CA GLU A 8 -28.95 -5.10 -11.97
C GLU A 8 -28.68 -3.75 -11.29
N GLU A 9 -29.72 -3.03 -10.86
CA GLU A 9 -29.55 -1.77 -10.10
C GLU A 9 -28.89 -2.01 -8.75
N GLU A 10 -29.17 -3.16 -8.09
CA GLU A 10 -28.49 -3.56 -6.85
C GLU A 10 -27.02 -3.90 -7.08
N LYS A 11 -26.71 -4.67 -8.13
CA LYS A 11 -25.33 -4.99 -8.53
C LYS A 11 -24.53 -3.71 -8.79
N GLN A 12 -25.06 -2.80 -9.59
CA GLN A 12 -24.42 -1.52 -9.90
C GLN A 12 -24.22 -0.64 -8.65
N ARG A 13 -25.18 -0.64 -7.73
CA ARG A 13 -25.05 0.06 -6.45
C ARG A 13 -23.93 -0.53 -5.61
N ASN A 14 -23.86 -1.87 -5.51
CA ASN A 14 -22.83 -2.54 -4.72
C ASN A 14 -21.43 -2.28 -5.28
N ILE A 15 -21.24 -2.33 -6.60
CA ILE A 15 -19.97 -1.99 -7.26
C ILE A 15 -19.56 -0.54 -6.94
N ARG A 16 -20.50 0.41 -6.96
CA ARG A 16 -20.20 1.81 -6.59
C ARG A 16 -19.73 1.93 -5.13
N TRP A 17 -20.36 1.22 -4.20
CA TRP A 17 -19.93 1.21 -2.81
C TRP A 17 -18.55 0.58 -2.62
N ILE A 18 -18.24 -0.53 -3.31
CA ILE A 18 -16.93 -1.17 -3.27
C ILE A 18 -15.85 -0.23 -3.81
N ARG A 19 -16.14 0.48 -4.92
CA ARG A 19 -15.21 1.49 -5.47
C ARG A 19 -14.96 2.64 -4.50
N ALA A 20 -16.01 3.15 -3.85
CA ALA A 20 -15.87 4.18 -2.84
C ALA A 20 -15.06 3.70 -1.63
N LEU A 21 -15.33 2.47 -1.15
CA LEU A 21 -14.57 1.85 -0.07
C LEU A 21 -13.09 1.67 -0.45
N PHE A 22 -12.80 1.21 -1.66
CA PHE A 22 -11.44 1.05 -2.15
C PHE A 22 -10.70 2.39 -2.23
N LEU A 23 -11.37 3.45 -2.72
CA LEU A 23 -10.79 4.79 -2.74
C LEU A 23 -10.46 5.30 -1.33
N VAL A 24 -11.39 5.15 -0.39
CA VAL A 24 -11.16 5.53 1.02
C VAL A 24 -10.00 4.73 1.60
N TYR A 25 -9.96 3.43 1.33
CA TYR A 25 -8.85 2.56 1.73
C TYR A 25 -7.50 3.07 1.17
N LEU A 26 -7.42 3.38 -0.13
CA LEU A 26 -6.18 3.92 -0.72
C LEU A 26 -5.74 5.24 -0.06
N LEU A 27 -6.68 6.13 0.26
CA LEU A 27 -6.37 7.37 0.99
C LEU A 27 -5.84 7.09 2.41
N ILE A 28 -6.38 6.07 3.09
CA ILE A 28 -5.89 5.64 4.40
C ILE A 28 -4.48 5.06 4.28
N VAL A 29 -4.21 4.21 3.28
CA VAL A 29 -2.88 3.63 3.02
C VAL A 29 -1.86 4.74 2.77
N ILE A 30 -2.18 5.69 1.87
CA ILE A 30 -1.33 6.85 1.59
C ILE A 30 -1.04 7.64 2.88
N LYS A 31 -2.08 7.88 3.69
CA LYS A 31 -1.90 8.58 4.97
C LYS A 31 -1.00 7.82 5.93
N LEU A 32 -1.20 6.51 6.09
CA LEU A 32 -0.44 5.69 7.03
C LEU A 32 1.03 5.54 6.64
N ILE A 33 1.32 5.42 5.34
CA ILE A 33 2.68 5.15 4.87
C ILE A 33 3.45 6.45 4.59
N ILE A 34 2.84 7.40 3.88
CA ILE A 34 3.51 8.65 3.49
C ILE A 34 3.51 9.66 4.63
N PHE A 35 2.38 9.82 5.32
CA PHE A 35 2.22 10.80 6.40
C PHE A 35 2.33 10.16 7.78
N LYS A 36 3.30 9.24 7.95
CA LYS A 36 3.55 8.58 9.24
C LYS A 36 4.14 9.53 10.31
N TYR A 37 4.78 10.61 9.89
CA TYR A 37 5.32 11.62 10.79
C TYR A 37 4.28 12.67 11.17
N PRO A 38 4.39 13.32 12.34
CA PRO A 38 3.57 14.48 12.73
C PRO A 38 3.67 15.61 11.70
N MET A 39 2.59 16.37 11.54
CA MET A 39 2.49 17.41 10.49
C MET A 39 3.50 18.56 10.65
N ASP A 40 3.95 18.86 11.87
CA ASP A 40 5.01 19.81 12.14
C ASP A 40 6.36 19.33 11.61
N GLN A 41 6.68 18.04 11.77
CA GLN A 41 7.88 17.43 11.20
C GLN A 41 7.82 17.41 9.67
N LEU A 42 6.69 17.03 9.09
CA LEU A 42 6.51 17.03 7.63
C LEU A 42 6.68 18.43 7.04
N ARG A 43 6.16 19.46 7.72
CA ARG A 43 6.35 20.87 7.32
C ARG A 43 7.81 21.30 7.44
N ALA A 44 8.51 20.89 8.48
CA ALA A 44 9.94 21.19 8.65
C ALA A 44 10.75 20.53 7.55
N ILE A 45 10.52 19.24 7.25
CA ILE A 45 11.18 18.54 6.14
C ILE A 45 10.90 19.25 4.81
N ALA A 46 9.64 19.59 4.52
CA ALA A 46 9.27 20.28 3.29
C ALA A 46 9.90 21.68 3.18
N ALA A 47 10.02 22.41 4.29
CA ALA A 47 10.62 23.74 4.31
C ALA A 47 12.14 23.73 4.10
N THR A 48 12.81 22.65 4.49
CA THR A 48 14.26 22.46 4.34
C THR A 48 14.65 21.63 3.12
N TRP A 49 13.64 21.22 2.32
CA TRP A 49 13.88 20.37 1.17
C TRP A 49 14.81 21.02 0.15
N ARG A 50 15.82 20.26 -0.26
CA ARG A 50 16.83 20.66 -1.26
C ARG A 50 17.10 19.46 -2.17
N LYS A 51 17.71 19.70 -3.34
CA LYS A 51 18.00 18.62 -4.31
C LYS A 51 18.99 17.58 -3.79
N ASP A 52 19.86 17.94 -2.86
CA ASP A 52 20.80 17.04 -2.19
C ASP A 52 20.10 16.01 -1.29
N VAL A 53 18.89 16.28 -0.80
CA VAL A 53 18.05 15.34 -0.05
C VAL A 53 17.82 14.03 -0.82
N ILE A 54 17.74 14.08 -2.15
CA ILE A 54 17.61 12.88 -2.98
C ILE A 54 18.86 12.01 -2.92
N LEU A 55 20.04 12.63 -2.94
CA LEU A 55 21.31 11.91 -2.83
C LEU A 55 21.48 11.30 -1.44
N GLU A 56 21.16 12.05 -0.38
CA GLU A 56 21.12 11.54 1.00
C GLU A 56 20.11 10.40 1.15
N GLY A 57 18.94 10.51 0.50
CA GLY A 57 17.93 9.45 0.45
C GLY A 57 18.43 8.18 -0.24
N LEU A 58 19.23 8.31 -1.31
CA LEU A 58 19.85 7.18 -2.00
C LEU A 58 20.90 6.48 -1.14
N ASP A 59 21.67 7.24 -0.35
CA ASP A 59 22.68 6.69 0.56
C ASP A 59 22.03 5.88 1.71
N THR A 60 20.85 6.28 2.14
CA THR A 60 20.10 5.57 3.21
C THR A 60 19.15 4.50 2.68
N ALA A 61 18.91 4.44 1.37
CA ALA A 61 18.00 3.50 0.73
C ALA A 61 18.47 2.05 0.89
N ASN A 62 17.53 1.14 1.11
CA ASN A 62 17.78 -0.29 1.09
C ASN A 62 17.41 -0.88 -0.27
N PHE A 63 18.41 -1.24 -1.07
CA PHE A 63 18.25 -1.95 -2.33
C PHE A 63 18.56 -3.47 -2.20
N THR A 64 18.93 -3.94 -1.00
CA THR A 64 19.29 -5.34 -0.77
C THR A 64 18.07 -6.10 -0.25
N PRO A 65 17.50 -7.03 -1.05
CA PRO A 65 16.36 -7.84 -0.62
C PRO A 65 16.65 -8.62 0.66
N PHE A 66 15.64 -8.72 1.51
CA PHE A 66 15.63 -9.44 2.80
C PHE A 66 16.56 -8.87 3.88
N LYS A 67 17.22 -7.72 3.67
CA LYS A 67 18.07 -7.08 4.67
C LYS A 67 17.23 -6.55 5.84
N THR A 68 16.23 -5.74 5.55
CA THR A 68 15.32 -5.14 6.57
C THR A 68 14.41 -6.19 7.17
N ILE A 69 13.90 -7.13 6.38
CA ILE A 69 13.08 -8.27 6.87
C ILE A 69 13.88 -9.08 7.88
N ARG A 70 15.12 -9.45 7.57
CA ARG A 70 15.97 -10.18 8.49
C ARG A 70 16.22 -9.40 9.79
N MET A 71 16.53 -8.11 9.67
CA MET A 71 16.69 -7.23 10.83
C MET A 71 15.42 -7.21 11.69
N TYR A 72 14.24 -7.10 11.10
CA TYR A 72 12.97 -7.13 11.84
C TYR A 72 12.72 -8.47 12.53
N ILE A 73 13.10 -9.58 11.92
CA ILE A 73 12.99 -10.92 12.53
C ILE A 73 13.98 -11.06 13.69
N ASP A 74 15.23 -10.66 13.50
CA ASP A 74 16.28 -10.76 14.53
C ASP A 74 15.95 -9.89 15.77
N TYR A 75 15.27 -8.77 15.56
CA TYR A 75 14.83 -7.83 16.60
C TYR A 75 13.31 -7.88 16.86
N ALA A 76 12.64 -9.00 16.53
CA ALA A 76 11.18 -9.13 16.66
C ALA A 76 10.66 -9.00 18.11
N TYR A 77 11.53 -9.16 19.11
CA TYR A 77 11.23 -8.88 20.51
C TYR A 77 11.03 -7.38 20.81
N MET A 78 11.46 -6.49 19.90
CA MET A 78 11.17 -5.07 19.95
C MET A 78 9.84 -4.80 19.24
N LEU A 79 8.90 -4.15 19.95
CA LEU A 79 7.56 -3.89 19.46
C LEU A 79 7.55 -3.20 18.09
N ASN A 80 8.42 -2.21 17.88
CA ASN A 80 8.51 -1.46 16.63
C ASN A 80 8.89 -2.34 15.42
N SER A 81 9.79 -3.33 15.61
CA SER A 81 10.20 -4.25 14.53
C SER A 81 9.06 -5.16 14.12
N PHE A 82 8.32 -5.69 15.10
CA PHE A 82 7.15 -6.53 14.87
C PHE A 82 6.02 -5.74 14.19
N GLU A 83 5.74 -4.53 14.68
CA GLU A 83 4.72 -3.64 14.10
C GLU A 83 5.03 -3.27 12.66
N ASN A 84 6.29 -2.96 12.32
CA ASN A 84 6.70 -2.66 10.95
C ASN A 84 6.56 -3.88 10.04
N LEU A 85 7.03 -5.06 10.47
CA LEU A 85 6.94 -6.28 9.68
C LEU A 85 5.50 -6.67 9.38
N VAL A 86 4.66 -6.74 10.43
CA VAL A 86 3.26 -7.15 10.31
C VAL A 86 2.42 -6.03 9.71
N GLY A 87 2.71 -4.79 10.04
CA GLY A 87 1.99 -3.61 9.55
C GLY A 87 2.06 -3.48 8.03
N ASN A 88 3.26 -3.63 7.44
CA ASN A 88 3.43 -3.58 5.98
C ASN A 88 2.62 -4.69 5.28
N ILE A 89 2.60 -5.90 5.84
CA ILE A 89 1.78 -6.98 5.29
C ILE A 89 0.28 -6.66 5.42
N LEU A 90 -0.19 -6.35 6.63
CA LEU A 90 -1.62 -6.20 6.90
C LEU A 90 -2.27 -5.02 6.18
N VAL A 91 -1.52 -3.93 6.00
CA VAL A 91 -2.02 -2.73 5.30
C VAL A 91 -2.41 -3.06 3.85
N PHE A 92 -1.73 -4.00 3.18
CA PHE A 92 -2.01 -4.35 1.79
C PHE A 92 -2.94 -5.55 1.59
N VAL A 93 -3.33 -6.25 2.65
CA VAL A 93 -4.32 -7.33 2.57
C VAL A 93 -5.64 -6.89 1.89
N PRO A 94 -6.24 -5.73 2.24
CA PRO A 94 -7.46 -5.26 1.57
C PRO A 94 -7.24 -4.90 0.09
N PHE A 95 -6.02 -4.55 -0.32
CA PHE A 95 -5.70 -4.25 -1.72
C PHE A 95 -5.97 -5.45 -2.63
N GLY A 96 -5.40 -6.60 -2.28
CA GLY A 96 -5.56 -7.83 -3.05
C GLY A 96 -7.01 -8.36 -3.08
N PHE A 97 -7.75 -8.14 -1.99
CA PHE A 97 -9.15 -8.51 -1.91
C PHE A 97 -10.08 -7.58 -2.71
N LEU A 98 -9.91 -6.26 -2.59
CA LEU A 98 -10.84 -5.28 -3.17
C LEU A 98 -10.58 -4.98 -4.64
N LEU A 99 -9.33 -5.03 -5.09
CA LEU A 99 -8.96 -4.62 -6.45
C LEU A 99 -9.69 -5.42 -7.54
N PRO A 100 -9.85 -6.76 -7.47
CA PRO A 100 -10.61 -7.54 -8.45
C PRO A 100 -12.07 -7.10 -8.59
N TYR A 101 -12.73 -6.73 -7.51
CA TYR A 101 -14.11 -6.22 -7.53
C TYR A 101 -14.24 -4.84 -8.18
N VAL A 102 -13.19 -4.01 -8.08
CA VAL A 102 -13.16 -2.67 -8.67
C VAL A 102 -12.81 -2.73 -10.16
N TRP A 103 -11.92 -3.63 -10.52
CA TRP A 103 -11.38 -3.77 -11.85
C TRP A 103 -11.25 -5.24 -12.26
N LYS A 104 -12.16 -5.70 -13.11
CA LYS A 104 -12.29 -7.11 -13.51
C LYS A 104 -10.99 -7.74 -14.05
N LYS A 105 -10.15 -6.96 -14.75
CA LYS A 105 -8.85 -7.49 -15.25
C LYS A 105 -7.90 -7.90 -14.13
N ALA A 106 -8.05 -7.32 -12.94
CA ALA A 106 -7.27 -7.68 -11.75
C ALA A 106 -7.76 -8.97 -11.07
N GLY A 107 -8.79 -9.64 -11.61
CA GLY A 107 -9.10 -11.04 -11.33
C GLY A 107 -8.02 -12.02 -11.81
N SER A 108 -7.07 -11.59 -12.65
CA SER A 108 -5.83 -12.32 -12.89
C SER A 108 -4.81 -12.00 -11.81
N PHE A 109 -4.24 -13.03 -11.18
CA PHE A 109 -3.20 -12.89 -10.14
C PHE A 109 -2.04 -11.98 -10.56
N TRP A 110 -1.53 -12.18 -11.78
CA TRP A 110 -0.40 -11.39 -12.28
C TRP A 110 -0.76 -9.91 -12.51
N VAL A 111 -1.99 -9.64 -12.92
CA VAL A 111 -2.47 -8.25 -13.07
C VAL A 111 -2.63 -7.59 -11.71
N MET A 112 -3.20 -8.30 -10.72
CA MET A 112 -3.31 -7.81 -9.35
C MET A 112 -1.93 -7.54 -8.76
N LEU A 113 -1.01 -8.50 -8.84
CA LEU A 113 0.34 -8.37 -8.31
C LEU A 113 1.11 -7.22 -8.96
N LEU A 114 1.03 -7.08 -10.30
CA LEU A 114 1.66 -5.97 -11.01
C LEU A 114 1.14 -4.62 -10.51
N ASN A 115 -0.16 -4.51 -10.28
CA ASN A 115 -0.73 -3.26 -9.75
C ASN A 115 -0.29 -2.99 -8.31
N ALA A 116 -0.18 -4.03 -7.47
CA ALA A 116 0.36 -3.89 -6.13
C ALA A 116 1.81 -3.38 -6.18
N VAL A 117 2.67 -4.01 -7.01
CA VAL A 117 4.07 -3.59 -7.20
C VAL A 117 4.16 -2.13 -7.66
N ILE A 118 3.38 -1.75 -8.70
CA ILE A 118 3.39 -0.37 -9.22
C ILE A 118 2.96 0.63 -8.14
N PHE A 119 1.93 0.31 -7.37
CA PHE A 119 1.41 1.19 -6.34
C PHE A 119 2.42 1.36 -5.20
N VAL A 120 2.99 0.26 -4.68
CA VAL A 120 4.00 0.31 -3.61
C VAL A 120 5.26 1.00 -4.09
N LEU A 121 5.77 0.65 -5.28
CA LEU A 121 6.93 1.31 -5.87
C LEU A 121 6.73 2.82 -6.01
N GLY A 122 5.51 3.24 -6.39
CA GLY A 122 5.16 4.67 -6.42
C GLY A 122 5.27 5.34 -5.06
N ILE A 123 4.87 4.65 -3.98
CA ILE A 123 5.02 5.14 -2.60
C ILE A 123 6.51 5.24 -2.23
N GLU A 124 7.29 4.20 -2.48
CA GLU A 124 8.73 4.16 -2.16
C GLU A 124 9.51 5.25 -2.90
N VAL A 125 9.23 5.42 -4.20
CA VAL A 125 9.82 6.50 -5.00
C VAL A 125 9.42 7.87 -4.46
N PHE A 126 8.14 8.05 -4.08
CA PHE A 126 7.70 9.30 -3.47
C PHE A 126 8.45 9.58 -2.15
N GLN A 127 8.63 8.57 -1.30
CA GLN A 127 9.38 8.72 -0.04
C GLN A 127 10.83 9.14 -0.29
N LEU A 128 11.50 8.52 -1.27
CA LEU A 128 12.85 8.88 -1.68
C LEU A 128 12.96 10.35 -2.09
N PHE A 129 12.01 10.83 -2.93
CA PHE A 129 12.05 12.20 -3.45
C PHE A 129 11.58 13.26 -2.45
N SER A 130 10.69 12.90 -1.54
CA SER A 130 10.11 13.83 -0.56
C SER A 130 10.87 13.90 0.76
N ALA A 131 11.75 12.94 1.04
CA ALA A 131 12.34 12.69 2.37
C ALA A 131 11.31 12.37 3.47
N PHE A 132 10.09 12.00 3.11
CA PHE A 132 9.05 11.57 4.08
C PHE A 132 9.23 10.11 4.53
N GLY A 133 10.28 9.46 4.09
CA GLY A 133 10.68 8.10 4.43
C GLY A 133 11.97 7.75 3.73
N ALA A 134 12.43 6.50 3.90
CA ALA A 134 13.56 5.94 3.18
C ALA A 134 13.03 4.86 2.21
N PHE A 135 13.57 4.81 1.01
CA PHE A 135 13.27 3.75 0.04
C PHE A 135 13.74 2.40 0.58
N ASP A 136 12.85 1.41 0.61
CA ASP A 136 13.18 0.06 1.04
C ASP A 136 12.52 -1.00 0.13
N VAL A 137 13.38 -1.81 -0.54
CA VAL A 137 12.90 -2.90 -1.39
C VAL A 137 12.13 -3.97 -0.59
N ASP A 138 12.43 -4.14 0.69
CA ASP A 138 11.74 -5.10 1.54
C ASP A 138 10.32 -4.65 1.89
N ASP A 139 10.05 -3.36 1.94
CA ASP A 139 8.68 -2.85 2.07
C ASP A 139 7.85 -3.20 0.83
N ILE A 140 8.45 -3.17 -0.37
CA ILE A 140 7.77 -3.65 -1.59
C ILE A 140 7.42 -5.13 -1.47
N ILE A 141 8.36 -5.96 -0.99
CA ILE A 141 8.15 -7.41 -0.82
C ILE A 141 7.03 -7.68 0.19
N LEU A 142 7.06 -7.04 1.36
CA LEU A 142 6.09 -7.24 2.44
C LEU A 142 4.69 -6.77 2.04
N ASN A 143 4.58 -5.61 1.42
CA ASN A 143 3.30 -5.06 0.97
C ASN A 143 2.69 -5.92 -0.15
N CYS A 144 3.50 -6.40 -1.11
CA CYS A 144 3.05 -7.31 -2.15
C CYS A 144 2.63 -8.68 -1.58
N LEU A 145 3.36 -9.20 -0.57
CA LEU A 145 2.94 -10.40 0.15
C LEU A 145 1.57 -10.20 0.79
N GLY A 146 1.34 -9.05 1.44
CA GLY A 146 0.04 -8.69 2.00
C GLY A 146 -1.08 -8.72 0.96
N ALA A 147 -0.86 -8.12 -0.22
CA ALA A 147 -1.82 -8.14 -1.32
C ALA A 147 -2.13 -9.57 -1.82
N CYS A 148 -1.17 -10.50 -1.73
CA CYS A 148 -1.38 -11.90 -2.12
C CYS A 148 -2.20 -12.71 -1.12
N LEU A 149 -2.21 -12.34 0.19
CA LEU A 149 -2.81 -13.17 1.25
C LEU A 149 -4.32 -13.37 1.09
N LEU A 150 -5.06 -12.35 0.69
CA LEU A 150 -6.53 -12.43 0.49
C LEU A 150 -6.94 -12.17 -0.96
N TYR A 151 -6.02 -12.34 -1.90
CA TYR A 151 -6.40 -12.31 -3.29
C TYR A 151 -7.38 -13.43 -3.63
N THR A 152 -8.48 -13.08 -4.31
CA THR A 152 -9.47 -14.04 -4.81
C THR A 152 -9.67 -13.85 -6.30
N SER A 153 -9.60 -14.93 -7.07
CA SER A 153 -9.88 -14.92 -8.52
C SER A 153 -11.38 -14.84 -8.82
N ASP A 154 -12.22 -15.28 -7.87
CA ASP A 154 -13.66 -15.43 -8.07
C ASP A 154 -14.41 -14.10 -8.28
N ALA A 155 -13.80 -13.00 -7.83
CA ALA A 155 -14.36 -11.65 -8.02
C ALA A 155 -14.39 -11.15 -9.48
N ALA A 156 -13.72 -11.85 -10.40
CA ALA A 156 -13.66 -11.49 -11.81
C ALA A 156 -14.78 -12.13 -12.65
N ASP A 157 -15.42 -13.19 -12.15
CA ASP A 157 -16.39 -14.00 -12.88
C ASP A 157 -17.83 -13.54 -12.66
N ASP A 158 -18.11 -12.66 -11.70
CA ASP A 158 -19.39 -12.01 -11.42
C ASP A 158 -19.49 -10.62 -12.11
#